data_95390161727bef3fc57dc6c96b055fdb
#
_entry.id   95390161727bef3fc57dc6c96b055fdb
#
_cell.length_a   1.000
_cell.length_b   1.000
_cell.length_c   1.000
_cell.angle_alpha   90.00
_cell.angle_beta   90.00
_cell.angle_gamma   90.00
#
_symmetry.space_group_name_H-M   'P 1'
#
loop_
_entity.id
_entity.type
_entity.pdbx_description
1 polymer ?
#
loop_
_entity_poly.entity_id
_entity_poly.type
_entity_poly.pdbx_seq_one_letter_code
_entity_poly.pdbx_strand_id
1 'polypeptide(L)'
;DVAMPRADFEKAMAIIEEKYSDKYYILNGAHDSRYPLMTTRLCIRNTRFVEEAVKDVDCPFGIFLDLYAYDNLADGKFAYHWQVWTAWFWSKLLILRSVPHPYIGLTGWKYSVAQGICAFVHGAMKVLHISPSWLYRRCLHQCRKYENVETKRMGYPCDTDPNWNTVLKEDIYPVQEYKFEDIMLKFPHNLDAMLRNFYGDYMVMPPEDKRKTHYPHILDFGDGINVAE
;
A
#
# COMPACT_ATOMS: atom_id res chain seq x y z
N ASP A 1 3.96 5.35 -8.20
CA ASP A 1 2.78 5.27 -7.32
C ASP A 1 1.78 6.36 -7.67
N VAL A 2 0.48 6.03 -7.62
CA VAL A 2 -0.60 7.00 -7.87
C VAL A 2 -1.56 6.97 -6.69
N ALA A 3 -1.83 8.13 -6.11
CA ALA A 3 -2.82 8.30 -5.05
C ALA A 3 -4.04 9.06 -5.58
N MET A 4 -5.23 8.64 -5.18
CA MET A 4 -6.48 9.28 -5.59
C MET A 4 -7.55 9.12 -4.52
N PRO A 5 -8.53 10.04 -4.42
CA PRO A 5 -9.68 9.88 -3.55
C PRO A 5 -10.44 8.59 -3.83
N ARG A 6 -11.06 8.00 -2.80
CA ARG A 6 -11.79 6.72 -2.90
C ARG A 6 -12.75 6.65 -4.09
N ALA A 7 -13.54 7.68 -4.31
CA ALA A 7 -14.52 7.69 -5.39
C ALA A 7 -13.86 7.63 -6.79
N ASP A 8 -12.73 8.32 -6.97
CA ASP A 8 -11.99 8.29 -8.23
C ASP A 8 -11.23 6.98 -8.39
N PHE A 9 -10.72 6.41 -7.29
CA PHE A 9 -10.13 5.08 -7.27
C PHE A 9 -11.15 4.01 -7.74
N GLU A 10 -12.35 4.00 -7.21
CA GLU A 10 -13.38 3.02 -7.61
C GLU A 10 -13.77 3.17 -9.10
N LYS A 11 -13.86 4.42 -9.59
CA LYS A 11 -14.08 4.67 -11.02
C LYS A 11 -12.90 4.20 -11.88
N ALA A 12 -11.66 4.44 -11.44
CA ALA A 12 -10.47 3.98 -12.15
C ALA A 12 -10.44 2.45 -12.23
N MET A 13 -10.77 1.74 -11.13
CA MET A 13 -10.85 0.28 -11.15
C MET A 13 -11.88 -0.22 -12.17
N ALA A 14 -13.08 0.35 -12.18
CA ALA A 14 -14.12 -0.03 -13.13
C ALA A 14 -13.69 0.20 -14.59
N ILE A 15 -13.05 1.33 -14.89
CA ILE A 15 -12.53 1.63 -16.23
C ILE A 15 -11.43 0.64 -16.65
N ILE A 16 -10.52 0.30 -15.74
CA ILE A 16 -9.45 -0.65 -16.01
C ILE A 16 -10.03 -2.04 -16.33
N GLU A 17 -10.98 -2.51 -15.54
CA GLU A 17 -11.63 -3.80 -15.75
C GLU A 17 -12.40 -3.85 -17.07
N GLU A 18 -13.13 -2.78 -17.40
CA GLU A 18 -13.94 -2.71 -18.62
C GLU A 18 -13.08 -2.60 -19.90
N LYS A 19 -12.05 -1.74 -19.88
CA LYS A 19 -11.37 -1.32 -21.11
C LYS A 19 -9.96 -1.85 -21.29
N TYR A 20 -9.31 -2.31 -20.23
CA TYR A 20 -7.89 -2.65 -20.26
C TYR A 20 -7.58 -4.02 -19.65
N SER A 21 -8.61 -4.84 -19.43
CA SER A 21 -8.44 -6.17 -18.82
C SER A 21 -7.70 -7.17 -19.72
N ASP A 22 -7.51 -6.86 -21.00
CA ASP A 22 -6.66 -7.62 -21.92
C ASP A 22 -5.16 -7.46 -21.62
N LYS A 23 -4.73 -6.29 -21.14
CA LYS A 23 -3.34 -5.93 -20.88
C LYS A 23 -2.97 -5.97 -19.41
N TYR A 24 -3.92 -5.60 -18.56
CA TYR A 24 -3.70 -5.43 -17.13
C TYR A 24 -4.66 -6.27 -16.30
N TYR A 25 -4.30 -6.47 -15.04
CA TYR A 25 -5.21 -7.01 -14.03
C TYR A 25 -5.01 -6.28 -12.71
N ILE A 26 -6.09 -6.20 -11.93
CA ILE A 26 -6.09 -5.59 -10.61
C ILE A 26 -5.77 -6.65 -9.58
N LEU A 27 -4.75 -6.39 -8.76
CA LEU A 27 -4.36 -7.25 -7.67
C LEU A 27 -4.54 -6.53 -6.34
N ASN A 28 -5.51 -6.97 -5.55
CA ASN A 28 -5.78 -6.52 -4.19
C ASN A 28 -6.55 -7.61 -3.41
N GLY A 29 -6.76 -7.40 -2.12
CA GLY A 29 -7.42 -8.39 -1.27
C GLY A 29 -8.92 -8.63 -1.55
N ALA A 30 -9.56 -7.81 -2.39
CA ALA A 30 -10.93 -8.04 -2.88
C ALA A 30 -10.95 -9.00 -4.07
N HIS A 31 -9.96 -8.92 -4.97
CA HIS A 31 -9.84 -9.72 -6.18
C HIS A 31 -9.13 -11.06 -5.91
N ASP A 32 -8.12 -11.05 -5.04
CA ASP A 32 -7.39 -12.26 -4.65
C ASP A 32 -7.10 -12.24 -3.14
N SER A 33 -7.72 -13.18 -2.42
CA SER A 33 -7.57 -13.28 -0.97
C SER A 33 -6.18 -13.72 -0.50
N ARG A 34 -5.32 -14.16 -1.42
CA ARG A 34 -3.91 -14.50 -1.14
C ARG A 34 -3.03 -13.25 -1.08
N TYR A 35 -3.49 -12.14 -1.66
CA TYR A 35 -2.75 -10.89 -1.65
C TYR A 35 -2.68 -10.30 -0.23
N PRO A 36 -1.46 -10.09 0.32
CA PRO A 36 -1.29 -9.80 1.75
C PRO A 36 -1.31 -8.32 2.11
N LEU A 37 -1.48 -7.42 1.14
CA LEU A 37 -1.37 -5.97 1.35
C LEU A 37 -2.72 -5.28 1.18
N MET A 38 -2.80 -4.03 1.66
CA MET A 38 -3.98 -3.17 1.48
C MET A 38 -3.86 -2.25 0.27
N THR A 39 -2.66 -2.10 -0.30
CA THR A 39 -2.46 -1.42 -1.59
C THR A 39 -3.17 -2.18 -2.71
N THR A 40 -3.51 -1.48 -3.76
CA THR A 40 -3.96 -2.11 -5.00
C THR A 40 -2.87 -1.99 -6.04
N ARG A 41 -2.53 -3.08 -6.70
CA ARG A 41 -1.57 -3.11 -7.80
C ARG A 41 -2.27 -3.25 -9.14
N LEU A 42 -1.95 -2.37 -10.07
CA LEU A 42 -2.27 -2.54 -11.47
C LEU A 42 -1.11 -3.29 -12.11
N CYS A 43 -1.32 -4.57 -12.37
CA CYS A 43 -0.26 -5.47 -12.84
C CYS A 43 -0.37 -5.68 -14.37
N ILE A 44 0.79 -5.77 -15.03
CA ILE A 44 0.90 -6.14 -16.45
C ILE A 44 0.72 -7.66 -16.57
N ARG A 45 -0.17 -8.11 -17.47
CA ARG A 45 -0.39 -9.53 -17.70
C ARG A 45 0.85 -10.20 -18.28
N ASN A 46 0.97 -11.49 -17.99
CA ASN A 46 2.07 -12.36 -18.42
C ASN A 46 3.47 -11.96 -17.91
N THR A 47 3.57 -11.01 -17.01
CA THR A 47 4.83 -10.67 -16.33
C THR A 47 4.86 -11.20 -14.91
N ARG A 48 6.04 -11.28 -14.32
CA ARG A 48 6.21 -11.62 -12.89
C ARG A 48 7.15 -10.63 -12.23
N PHE A 49 6.73 -10.11 -11.08
CA PHE A 49 7.56 -9.30 -10.19
C PHE A 49 7.26 -9.70 -8.76
N VAL A 50 8.12 -10.50 -8.16
CA VAL A 50 7.96 -10.98 -6.79
C VAL A 50 9.04 -10.36 -5.93
N GLU A 51 8.65 -9.51 -5.00
CA GLU A 51 9.59 -8.90 -4.05
C GLU A 51 10.06 -9.95 -3.03
N GLU A 52 11.30 -9.82 -2.56
CA GLU A 52 11.89 -10.72 -1.55
C GLU A 52 11.01 -10.85 -0.29
N ALA A 53 10.35 -9.76 0.12
CA ALA A 53 9.48 -9.73 1.31
C ALA A 53 8.23 -10.63 1.20
N VAL A 54 7.81 -11.01 0.00
CA VAL A 54 6.60 -11.80 -0.26
C VAL A 54 6.88 -13.04 -1.12
N LYS A 55 8.13 -13.46 -1.22
CA LYS A 55 8.55 -14.59 -2.07
C LYS A 55 7.84 -15.91 -1.76
N ASP A 56 7.47 -16.12 -0.49
CA ASP A 56 6.78 -17.32 -0.02
C ASP A 56 5.24 -17.21 -0.10
N VAL A 57 4.72 -16.10 -0.65
CA VAL A 57 3.28 -15.91 -0.82
C VAL A 57 2.88 -16.37 -2.21
N ASP A 58 2.03 -17.40 -2.29
CA ASP A 58 1.46 -17.87 -3.54
C ASP A 58 0.39 -16.91 -4.06
N CYS A 59 0.83 -15.82 -4.72
CA CYS A 59 -0.01 -14.80 -5.30
C CYS A 59 0.53 -14.43 -6.69
N PRO A 60 -0.34 -14.13 -7.66
CA PRO A 60 0.09 -13.79 -9.01
C PRO A 60 0.64 -12.35 -9.07
N PHE A 61 1.83 -12.13 -8.55
CA PHE A 61 2.50 -10.84 -8.62
C PHE A 61 3.07 -10.60 -10.02
N GLY A 62 2.68 -9.48 -10.65
CA GLY A 62 3.21 -9.02 -11.93
C GLY A 62 3.98 -7.71 -11.79
N ILE A 63 4.60 -7.23 -12.86
CA ILE A 63 5.16 -5.87 -12.91
C ILE A 63 3.98 -4.90 -12.72
N PHE A 64 4.10 -3.95 -11.81
CA PHE A 64 2.95 -3.22 -11.30
C PHE A 64 3.16 -1.72 -11.14
N LEU A 65 2.03 -1.03 -11.08
CA LEU A 65 1.88 0.33 -10.55
C LEU A 65 1.05 0.26 -9.26
N ASP A 66 1.57 0.78 -8.16
CA ASP A 66 0.82 0.87 -6.92
C ASP A 66 -0.22 2.00 -6.98
N LEU A 67 -1.46 1.66 -6.63
CA LEU A 67 -2.60 2.57 -6.58
C LEU A 67 -3.10 2.69 -5.14
N TYR A 68 -3.06 3.92 -4.62
CA TYR A 68 -3.46 4.22 -3.25
C TYR A 68 -4.84 4.90 -3.24
N ALA A 69 -5.80 4.24 -2.61
CA ALA A 69 -7.09 4.86 -2.33
C ALA A 69 -6.99 5.71 -1.07
N TYR A 70 -7.10 7.02 -1.19
CA TYR A 70 -7.14 7.94 -0.07
C TYR A 70 -8.57 8.07 0.44
N ASP A 71 -8.75 7.70 1.69
CA ASP A 71 -10.03 7.80 2.41
C ASP A 71 -10.09 9.05 3.28
N ASN A 72 -11.30 9.53 3.59
CA ASN A 72 -11.52 10.59 4.55
C ASN A 72 -11.05 10.17 5.95
N LEU A 73 -10.25 11.00 6.58
CA LEU A 73 -9.75 10.78 7.94
C LEU A 73 -10.38 11.78 8.90
N ALA A 74 -10.71 11.33 10.11
CA ALA A 74 -11.36 12.15 11.11
C ALA A 74 -10.57 13.42 11.45
N ASP A 75 -11.25 14.55 11.66
CA ASP A 75 -10.59 15.80 12.04
C ASP A 75 -10.26 15.86 13.54
N GLY A 76 -11.10 15.27 14.39
CA GLY A 76 -10.88 15.21 15.83
C GLY A 76 -9.69 14.32 16.21
N LYS A 77 -8.78 14.84 17.02
CA LYS A 77 -7.50 14.18 17.36
C LYS A 77 -7.67 12.71 17.83
N PHE A 78 -8.58 12.46 18.77
CA PHE A 78 -8.82 11.09 19.26
C PHE A 78 -9.41 10.20 18.19
N ALA A 79 -10.43 10.65 17.47
CA ALA A 79 -11.08 9.90 16.40
C ALA A 79 -10.10 9.57 15.25
N TYR A 80 -9.24 10.53 14.90
CA TYR A 80 -8.16 10.35 13.92
C TYR A 80 -7.21 9.23 14.35
N HIS A 81 -6.62 9.33 15.54
CA HIS A 81 -5.68 8.31 16.01
C HIS A 81 -6.36 6.93 16.12
N TRP A 82 -7.58 6.88 16.60
CA TRP A 82 -8.34 5.63 16.64
C TRP A 82 -8.52 5.01 15.26
N GLN A 83 -8.94 5.82 14.28
CA GLN A 83 -9.14 5.34 12.91
C GLN A 83 -7.83 4.83 12.30
N VAL A 84 -6.78 5.66 12.29
CA VAL A 84 -5.54 5.32 11.58
C VAL A 84 -4.79 4.17 12.24
N TRP A 85 -4.73 4.12 13.57
CA TRP A 85 -4.07 3.03 14.29
C TRP A 85 -4.83 1.71 14.22
N THR A 86 -6.15 1.73 14.22
CA THR A 86 -6.94 0.50 14.05
C THR A 86 -6.88 -0.01 12.61
N ALA A 87 -6.91 0.85 11.61
CA ALA A 87 -6.69 0.44 10.21
C ALA A 87 -5.30 -0.16 10.02
N TRP A 88 -4.26 0.52 10.52
CA TRP A 88 -2.89 0.04 10.52
C TRP A 88 -2.75 -1.34 11.20
N PHE A 89 -3.32 -1.50 12.38
CA PHE A 89 -3.30 -2.77 13.11
C PHE A 89 -3.89 -3.93 12.27
N TRP A 90 -5.06 -3.72 11.66
CA TRP A 90 -5.68 -4.74 10.80
C TRP A 90 -4.84 -5.03 9.56
N SER A 91 -4.20 -4.02 8.97
CA SER A 91 -3.31 -4.22 7.82
C SER A 91 -2.09 -5.07 8.19
N LYS A 92 -1.51 -4.88 9.40
CA LYS A 92 -0.37 -5.69 9.86
C LYS A 92 -0.77 -7.13 10.18
N LEU A 93 -1.98 -7.36 10.71
CA LEU A 93 -2.50 -8.71 10.86
C LEU A 93 -2.74 -9.39 9.51
N LEU A 94 -3.19 -8.66 8.49
CA LEU A 94 -3.34 -9.19 7.13
C LEU A 94 -1.99 -9.67 6.58
N ILE A 95 -0.94 -8.86 6.70
CA ILE A 95 0.42 -9.24 6.30
C ILE A 95 0.88 -10.49 7.09
N LEU A 96 0.77 -10.45 8.40
CA LEU A 96 1.19 -11.56 9.28
C LEU A 96 0.43 -12.86 8.99
N ARG A 97 -0.80 -12.80 8.49
CA ARG A 97 -1.57 -14.00 8.13
C ARG A 97 -0.92 -14.78 6.98
N SER A 98 -0.19 -14.12 6.10
CA SER A 98 0.48 -14.71 4.94
C SER A 98 2.00 -14.82 5.10
N VAL A 99 2.62 -13.85 5.80
CA VAL A 99 4.08 -13.74 5.98
C VAL A 99 4.41 -13.90 7.46
N PRO A 100 4.92 -15.08 7.90
CA PRO A 100 5.22 -15.35 9.31
C PRO A 100 6.39 -14.53 9.85
N HIS A 101 7.33 -14.15 8.98
CA HIS A 101 8.57 -13.44 9.31
C HIS A 101 8.69 -12.16 8.48
N PRO A 102 7.85 -11.13 8.74
CA PRO A 102 7.92 -9.87 7.99
C PRO A 102 9.22 -9.14 8.30
N TYR A 103 9.66 -8.31 7.34
CA TYR A 103 10.77 -7.40 7.59
C TYR A 103 10.39 -6.41 8.70
N ILE A 104 11.22 -6.35 9.74
CA ILE A 104 11.05 -5.43 10.88
C ILE A 104 12.37 -4.68 11.04
N GLY A 105 12.32 -3.35 11.09
CA GLY A 105 13.50 -2.48 11.23
C GLY A 105 14.17 -2.51 12.63
N LEU A 106 14.16 -3.67 13.29
CA LEU A 106 14.82 -3.91 14.58
C LEU A 106 16.09 -4.74 14.38
N THR A 107 16.99 -4.69 15.34
CA THR A 107 18.25 -5.45 15.33
C THR A 107 18.49 -6.16 16.67
N GLY A 108 19.40 -7.16 16.67
CA GLY A 108 19.80 -7.89 17.87
C GLY A 108 18.65 -8.67 18.52
N TRP A 109 18.67 -8.79 19.85
CA TRP A 109 17.69 -9.60 20.59
C TRP A 109 16.24 -9.09 20.42
N LYS A 110 16.05 -7.79 20.22
CA LYS A 110 14.71 -7.19 19.95
C LYS A 110 14.11 -7.72 18.66
N TYR A 111 14.93 -7.90 17.63
CA TYR A 111 14.50 -8.53 16.36
C TYR A 111 14.02 -9.95 16.59
N SER A 112 14.80 -10.78 17.32
CA SER A 112 14.44 -12.18 17.58
C SER A 112 13.14 -12.32 18.38
N VAL A 113 12.93 -11.47 19.39
CA VAL A 113 11.69 -11.44 20.17
C VAL A 113 10.50 -11.03 19.29
N ALA A 114 10.65 -9.97 18.49
CA ALA A 114 9.60 -9.50 17.61
C ALA A 114 9.23 -10.55 16.55
N GLN A 115 10.21 -11.24 15.96
CA GLN A 115 9.97 -12.33 15.03
C GLN A 115 9.26 -13.53 15.69
N GLY A 116 9.61 -13.86 16.94
CA GLY A 116 8.91 -14.87 17.72
C GLY A 116 7.43 -14.53 17.94
N ILE A 117 7.14 -13.27 18.28
CA ILE A 117 5.77 -12.77 18.42
C ILE A 117 5.02 -12.85 17.08
N CYS A 118 5.63 -12.42 15.97
CA CYS A 118 5.04 -12.50 14.65
C CYS A 118 4.70 -13.94 14.26
N ALA A 119 5.63 -14.86 14.44
CA ALA A 119 5.42 -16.28 14.16
C ALA A 119 4.30 -16.88 15.03
N PHE A 120 4.25 -16.53 16.30
CA PHE A 120 3.19 -16.95 17.22
C PHE A 120 1.82 -16.45 16.76
N VAL A 121 1.69 -15.15 16.44
CA VAL A 121 0.44 -14.54 15.98
C VAL A 121 0.01 -15.17 14.65
N HIS A 122 0.94 -15.39 13.71
CA HIS A 122 0.67 -16.10 12.45
C HIS A 122 0.11 -17.51 12.71
N GLY A 123 0.78 -18.29 13.58
CA GLY A 123 0.34 -19.65 13.94
C GLY A 123 -1.04 -19.65 14.60
N ALA A 124 -1.28 -18.75 15.55
CA ALA A 124 -2.57 -18.61 16.22
C ALA A 124 -3.69 -18.27 15.22
N MET A 125 -3.45 -17.35 14.28
CA MET A 125 -4.44 -17.02 13.24
C MET A 125 -4.72 -18.21 12.30
N LYS A 126 -3.73 -19.06 12.02
CA LYS A 126 -3.93 -20.29 11.24
C LYS A 126 -4.78 -21.31 12.01
N VAL A 127 -4.46 -21.56 13.27
CA VAL A 127 -5.22 -22.51 14.14
C VAL A 127 -6.67 -22.04 14.31
N LEU A 128 -6.88 -20.74 14.49
CA LEU A 128 -8.22 -20.14 14.62
C LEU A 128 -8.94 -19.96 13.27
N HIS A 129 -8.35 -20.40 12.17
CA HIS A 129 -8.90 -20.31 10.80
C HIS A 129 -9.33 -18.88 10.41
N ILE A 130 -8.61 -17.86 10.91
CA ILE A 130 -8.90 -16.47 10.54
C ILE A 130 -8.62 -16.25 9.05
N SER A 131 -9.64 -15.87 8.30
CA SER A 131 -9.53 -15.71 6.85
C SER A 131 -8.86 -14.38 6.47
N PRO A 132 -7.95 -14.35 5.47
CA PRO A 132 -7.37 -13.10 4.95
C PRO A 132 -8.45 -12.11 4.49
N SER A 133 -9.49 -12.59 3.79
CA SER A 133 -10.60 -11.74 3.34
C SER A 133 -11.36 -11.08 4.49
N TRP A 134 -11.46 -11.73 5.66
CA TRP A 134 -12.08 -11.12 6.83
C TRP A 134 -11.19 -9.99 7.38
N LEU A 135 -9.87 -10.20 7.49
CA LEU A 135 -8.93 -9.18 7.92
C LEU A 135 -8.92 -7.99 6.96
N TYR A 136 -8.89 -8.25 5.65
CA TYR A 136 -8.97 -7.22 4.61
C TYR A 136 -10.24 -6.36 4.77
N ARG A 137 -11.43 -7.00 4.91
CA ARG A 137 -12.69 -6.26 5.11
C ARG A 137 -12.71 -5.45 6.41
N ARG A 138 -12.12 -5.97 7.49
CA ARG A 138 -12.00 -5.22 8.76
C ARG A 138 -11.12 -3.99 8.61
N CYS A 139 -9.99 -4.12 7.93
CA CYS A 139 -9.13 -3.00 7.62
C CYS A 139 -9.83 -1.97 6.74
N LEU A 140 -10.42 -2.42 5.64
CA LEU A 140 -11.15 -1.55 4.70
C LEU A 140 -12.29 -0.78 5.39
N HIS A 141 -13.03 -1.43 6.28
CA HIS A 141 -14.08 -0.79 7.07
C HIS A 141 -13.53 0.36 7.95
N GLN A 142 -12.35 0.21 8.54
CA GLN A 142 -11.73 1.28 9.31
C GLN A 142 -11.23 2.42 8.40
N CYS A 143 -10.64 2.11 7.26
CA CYS A 143 -10.23 3.11 6.27
C CYS A 143 -11.43 3.97 5.84
N ARG A 144 -12.55 3.33 5.49
CA ARG A 144 -13.78 3.97 4.97
C ARG A 144 -14.72 4.55 6.05
N LYS A 145 -14.35 4.51 7.32
CA LYS A 145 -15.23 4.89 8.43
C LYS A 145 -15.84 6.28 8.29
N TYR A 146 -15.16 7.22 7.66
CA TYR A 146 -15.60 8.59 7.44
C TYR A 146 -15.89 8.90 5.97
N GLU A 147 -16.18 7.89 5.16
CA GLU A 147 -16.40 8.04 3.72
C GLU A 147 -17.48 9.07 3.38
N ASN A 148 -18.58 9.08 4.12
CA ASN A 148 -19.71 9.97 3.91
C ASN A 148 -19.66 11.24 4.80
N VAL A 149 -18.50 11.55 5.39
CA VAL A 149 -18.30 12.72 6.23
C VAL A 149 -17.31 13.64 5.54
N GLU A 150 -17.66 14.92 5.43
CA GLU A 150 -16.69 15.91 4.96
C GLU A 150 -15.63 16.12 6.04
N THR A 151 -14.37 15.96 5.65
CA THR A 151 -13.21 16.10 6.54
C THR A 151 -12.15 16.97 5.90
N LYS A 152 -11.29 17.59 6.71
CA LYS A 152 -10.14 18.37 6.24
C LYS A 152 -8.98 17.49 5.78
N ARG A 153 -8.96 16.22 6.22
CA ARG A 153 -7.87 15.26 5.99
C ARG A 153 -8.32 14.10 5.15
N MET A 154 -7.38 13.59 4.39
CA MET A 154 -7.51 12.32 3.70
C MET A 154 -6.18 11.57 3.73
N GLY A 155 -6.19 10.27 3.47
CA GLY A 155 -4.95 9.51 3.43
C GLY A 155 -5.13 8.00 3.35
N TYR A 156 -3.98 7.32 3.45
CA TYR A 156 -3.87 5.87 3.42
C TYR A 156 -3.15 5.37 4.68
N PRO A 157 -3.86 4.89 5.71
CA PRO A 157 -3.28 4.56 7.01
C PRO A 157 -2.62 3.18 7.09
N CYS A 158 -2.52 2.45 5.99
CA CYS A 158 -2.04 1.06 5.99
C CYS A 158 -0.55 0.90 5.67
N ASP A 159 0.18 2.00 5.57
CA ASP A 159 1.61 2.02 5.30
C ASP A 159 2.47 1.59 6.51
N THR A 160 3.77 1.74 6.40
CA THR A 160 4.76 1.44 7.46
C THR A 160 4.46 2.25 8.72
N ASP A 161 4.21 3.54 8.60
CA ASP A 161 3.68 4.40 9.66
C ASP A 161 2.25 4.82 9.30
N PRO A 162 1.28 4.68 10.24
CA PRO A 162 -0.13 4.98 9.97
C PRO A 162 -0.41 6.46 9.68
N ASN A 163 0.51 7.36 10.04
CA ASN A 163 0.34 8.80 9.83
C ASN A 163 1.06 9.29 8.56
N TRP A 164 1.96 8.51 8.00
CA TRP A 164 2.82 8.95 6.91
C TRP A 164 2.03 9.47 5.70
N ASN A 165 1.07 8.68 5.23
CA ASN A 165 0.22 9.04 4.08
C ASN A 165 -1.04 9.81 4.49
N THR A 166 -0.93 10.73 5.46
CA THR A 166 -2.00 11.66 5.84
C THR A 166 -1.71 13.05 5.28
N VAL A 167 -2.65 13.60 4.54
CA VAL A 167 -2.54 14.89 3.88
C VAL A 167 -3.75 15.79 4.19
N LEU A 168 -3.55 17.10 4.13
CA LEU A 168 -4.65 18.06 4.17
C LEU A 168 -5.25 18.23 2.77
N LYS A 169 -6.57 18.27 2.68
CA LYS A 169 -7.24 18.49 1.38
C LYS A 169 -6.92 19.85 0.77
N GLU A 170 -6.65 20.85 1.60
CA GLU A 170 -6.23 22.20 1.14
C GLU A 170 -4.85 22.19 0.48
N ASP A 171 -3.96 21.25 0.83
CA ASP A 171 -2.67 21.07 0.17
C ASP A 171 -2.81 20.34 -1.18
N ILE A 172 -3.89 19.56 -1.35
CA ILE A 172 -4.15 18.82 -2.59
C ILE A 172 -4.92 19.67 -3.59
N TYR A 173 -5.96 20.38 -3.15
CA TYR A 173 -6.90 21.05 -4.03
C TYR A 173 -6.75 22.58 -4.02
N PRO A 174 -6.96 23.23 -5.18
CA PRO A 174 -7.21 22.64 -6.50
C PRO A 174 -5.96 21.98 -7.07
N VAL A 175 -6.09 20.82 -7.69
CA VAL A 175 -4.96 20.13 -8.33
C VAL A 175 -4.39 20.99 -9.48
N GLN A 176 -3.09 20.88 -9.73
CA GLN A 176 -2.38 21.55 -10.80
C GLN A 176 -1.85 20.54 -11.81
N GLU A 177 -1.75 20.92 -13.07
CA GLU A 177 -1.18 20.07 -14.10
C GLU A 177 0.29 20.42 -14.33
N TYR A 178 1.15 19.41 -14.20
CA TYR A 178 2.57 19.52 -14.52
C TYR A 178 2.96 18.49 -15.56
N LYS A 179 3.93 18.85 -16.38
CA LYS A 179 4.52 17.92 -17.33
C LYS A 179 5.40 16.91 -16.58
N PHE A 180 5.14 15.64 -16.80
CA PHE A 180 5.96 14.54 -16.35
C PHE A 180 6.41 13.75 -17.59
N GLU A 181 7.70 13.87 -17.95
CA GLU A 181 8.25 13.37 -19.22
C GLU A 181 7.47 13.87 -20.43
N ASP A 182 6.70 13.02 -21.09
CA ASP A 182 5.92 13.30 -22.29
C ASP A 182 4.42 13.47 -22.06
N ILE A 183 3.95 13.32 -20.81
CA ILE A 183 2.54 13.41 -20.43
C ILE A 183 2.28 14.54 -19.44
N MET A 184 1.02 14.99 -19.36
CA MET A 184 0.54 15.91 -18.34
C MET A 184 -0.13 15.10 -17.22
N LEU A 185 0.29 15.33 -15.98
CA LEU A 185 -0.27 14.69 -14.80
C LEU A 185 -0.80 15.74 -13.82
N LYS A 186 -1.79 15.30 -13.02
CA LYS A 186 -2.34 16.11 -11.94
C LYS A 186 -1.52 15.92 -10.68
N PHE A 187 -1.08 17.04 -10.12
CA PHE A 187 -0.31 17.11 -8.88
C PHE A 187 -1.05 17.93 -7.83
N PRO A 188 -0.73 17.74 -6.55
CA PRO A 188 -1.24 18.56 -5.47
C PRO A 188 -0.95 20.04 -5.66
N HIS A 189 -1.85 20.91 -5.17
CA HIS A 189 -1.66 22.36 -5.16
C HIS A 189 -0.36 22.75 -4.45
N ASN A 190 -0.12 22.20 -3.27
CA ASN A 190 1.06 22.45 -2.47
C ASN A 190 2.02 21.25 -2.54
N LEU A 191 2.60 21.04 -3.73
CA LEU A 191 3.50 19.90 -3.99
C LEU A 191 4.72 19.91 -3.07
N ASP A 192 5.32 21.09 -2.79
CA ASP A 192 6.49 21.19 -1.91
C ASP A 192 6.16 20.75 -0.48
N ALA A 193 5.04 21.18 0.07
CA ALA A 193 4.61 20.76 1.41
C ALA A 193 4.39 19.24 1.48
N MET A 194 3.78 18.65 0.44
CA MET A 194 3.61 17.20 0.39
C MET A 194 4.94 16.46 0.33
N LEU A 195 5.84 16.85 -0.54
CA LEU A 195 7.15 16.20 -0.68
C LEU A 195 7.98 16.32 0.61
N ARG A 196 7.94 17.47 1.28
CA ARG A 196 8.57 17.65 2.59
C ARG A 196 7.96 16.79 3.69
N ASN A 197 6.65 16.61 3.66
CA ASN A 197 5.96 15.73 4.62
C ASN A 197 6.39 14.26 4.47
N PHE A 198 6.58 13.80 3.23
CA PHE A 198 6.94 12.41 2.96
C PHE A 198 8.45 12.15 3.06
N TYR A 199 9.27 13.06 2.59
CA TYR A 199 10.71 12.81 2.38
C TYR A 199 11.62 13.79 3.14
N GLY A 200 11.06 14.77 3.88
CA GLY A 200 11.86 15.82 4.52
C GLY A 200 12.50 16.73 3.49
N ASP A 201 13.83 16.87 3.51
CA ASP A 201 14.56 17.62 2.48
C ASP A 201 14.76 16.74 1.23
N TYR A 202 13.70 16.63 0.43
CA TYR A 202 13.67 15.79 -0.77
C TYR A 202 14.62 16.24 -1.89
N MET A 203 15.17 17.48 -1.79
CA MET A 203 16.16 17.99 -2.74
C MET A 203 17.56 17.41 -2.47
N VAL A 204 17.76 16.80 -1.31
CA VAL A 204 19.03 16.15 -0.93
C VAL A 204 18.90 14.64 -1.12
N MET A 205 19.67 14.11 -2.06
CA MET A 205 19.70 12.67 -2.30
C MET A 205 20.22 11.94 -1.04
N PRO A 206 19.51 10.93 -0.53
CA PRO A 206 19.99 10.15 0.62
C PRO A 206 21.31 9.44 0.31
N PRO A 207 22.19 9.26 1.31
CA PRO A 207 23.40 8.45 1.19
C PRO A 207 23.09 7.05 0.63
N GLU A 208 24.04 6.46 -0.09
CA GLU A 208 23.81 5.19 -0.79
C GLU A 208 23.37 4.05 0.12
N ASP A 209 23.95 3.96 1.32
CA ASP A 209 23.62 2.99 2.36
C ASP A 209 22.21 3.15 2.95
N LYS A 210 21.57 4.30 2.72
CA LYS A 210 20.20 4.61 3.16
C LYS A 210 19.15 4.54 2.04
N ARG A 211 19.58 4.32 0.80
CA ARG A 211 18.65 4.15 -0.33
C ARG A 211 17.98 2.80 -0.22
N LYS A 212 16.65 2.82 -0.06
CA LYS A 212 15.84 1.59 -0.06
C LYS A 212 15.50 1.24 -1.50
N THR A 213 15.65 -0.02 -1.84
CA THR A 213 15.26 -0.56 -3.15
C THR A 213 14.36 -1.76 -2.94
N HIS A 214 13.42 -1.95 -3.85
CA HIS A 214 12.59 -3.15 -3.91
C HIS A 214 13.30 -4.17 -4.78
N TYR A 215 14.24 -4.91 -4.20
CA TYR A 215 14.92 -5.97 -4.93
C TYR A 215 13.94 -7.09 -5.27
N PRO A 216 13.78 -7.42 -6.55
CA PRO A 216 12.94 -8.54 -6.94
C PRO A 216 13.66 -9.86 -6.61
N HIS A 217 12.90 -10.82 -6.08
CA HIS A 217 13.25 -12.22 -6.03
C HIS A 217 13.01 -12.88 -7.40
N ILE A 218 11.96 -12.43 -8.10
CA ILE A 218 11.67 -12.82 -9.47
C ILE A 218 11.34 -11.55 -10.25
N LEU A 219 11.96 -11.39 -11.42
CA LEU A 219 11.60 -10.38 -12.42
C LEU A 219 11.58 -11.05 -13.79
N ASP A 220 10.39 -11.18 -14.36
CA ASP A 220 10.14 -11.77 -15.69
C ASP A 220 9.25 -10.81 -16.49
N PHE A 221 9.73 -10.39 -17.65
CA PHE A 221 9.05 -9.46 -18.55
C PHE A 221 8.01 -10.14 -19.45
N GLY A 222 7.78 -11.45 -19.28
CA GLY A 222 6.78 -12.22 -20.03
C GLY A 222 7.39 -13.20 -21.03
N ASP A 223 8.69 -13.40 -21.00
CA ASP A 223 9.42 -14.38 -21.81
C ASP A 223 9.78 -15.67 -21.03
N GLY A 224 9.43 -15.72 -19.76
CA GLY A 224 9.72 -16.85 -18.86
C GLY A 224 11.13 -16.85 -18.30
N ILE A 225 11.90 -15.77 -18.52
CA ILE A 225 13.28 -15.64 -18.04
C ILE A 225 13.29 -14.78 -16.78
N ASN A 226 13.82 -15.32 -15.66
CA ASN A 226 14.07 -14.53 -14.49
C ASN A 226 15.34 -13.70 -14.66
N VAL A 227 15.25 -12.38 -14.67
CA VAL A 227 16.39 -11.46 -14.79
C VAL A 227 16.77 -10.80 -13.46
N ALA A 228 16.26 -11.31 -12.34
CA ALA A 228 16.56 -10.81 -11.00
C ALA A 228 17.88 -11.38 -10.43
N GLU A 229 18.56 -12.26 -11.15
CA GLU A 229 19.83 -12.90 -10.76
C GLU A 229 21.06 -12.04 -11.07
#